data_33062c95d0e1b539f903390753abe26b
#
_entry.id   33062c95d0e1b539f903390753abe26b
#
_cell.length_a   1.000
_cell.length_b   1.000
_cell.length_c   1.000
_cell.angle_alpha   90.00
_cell.angle_beta   90.00
_cell.angle_gamma   90.00
#
_symmetry.space_group_name_H-M   'P 1'
#
loop_
_entity.id
_entity.type
_entity.pdbx_description
1 polymer ?
#
loop_
_entity_poly.entity_id
_entity_poly.type
_entity_poly.pdbx_seq_one_letter_code
_entity_poly.pdbx_strand_id
1 'polypeptide(L)'
;MTSSARPHLNRRLAAFGTTIFAEMSALAVATGSINLGQGFPDTDGPEEIREAAVRALRDGRGNQYPPGPGVPELRTAIAAHQLRRYGLSYDPDTEVLVTAGATEAIAAALLALVEPGDEVVALEPYYDSYAASIAMAGGTRVPVTLRPHTGEAAGFRLDLDELRAAVTDRTRLLLINTPHNPTGTVLTRAELTAIAELAVERDLLVVTDEVYEHLVFDGAEHLPLASFPGMRERTVSIGSAGKTFSFTGWKVGWVTAAPELVSAVRAVKQFLTYVSSGPFQYAVAEALALPDSYFEEFRRGMLARREILAEGLTAAGFEVFRPAGTYFITTDIRPLGEKDGFAFCRALPERAGVVAIPNAVFYDDREAGAPFVRFAFCKREDVLSEAAERLRRM
;
A
#
# COMPACT_ATOMS: atom_id res chain seq x y z
N MET A 1 -6.87 -34.57 -33.83
CA MET A 1 -6.92 -34.25 -32.38
C MET A 1 -5.81 -33.30 -32.07
N THR A 2 -6.08 -32.00 -32.05
CA THR A 2 -5.11 -30.98 -31.67
C THR A 2 -4.91 -31.05 -30.17
N SER A 3 -3.76 -31.55 -29.73
CA SER A 3 -3.31 -31.47 -28.34
C SER A 3 -3.27 -29.97 -27.95
N SER A 4 -4.28 -29.47 -27.23
CA SER A 4 -4.19 -28.16 -26.63
C SER A 4 -3.13 -28.24 -25.53
N ALA A 5 -1.96 -27.71 -25.80
CA ALA A 5 -0.90 -27.64 -24.81
C ALA A 5 -1.44 -27.02 -23.53
N ARG A 6 -1.16 -27.64 -22.38
CA ARG A 6 -1.59 -27.12 -21.08
C ARG A 6 -0.94 -25.74 -20.88
N PRO A 7 -1.67 -24.69 -20.47
CA PRO A 7 -1.07 -23.39 -20.21
C PRO A 7 0.10 -23.51 -19.21
N HIS A 8 1.19 -22.79 -19.47
CA HIS A 8 2.35 -22.79 -18.57
C HIS A 8 2.06 -22.11 -17.23
N LEU A 9 1.19 -21.10 -17.23
CA LEU A 9 0.80 -20.38 -16.03
C LEU A 9 -0.29 -21.14 -15.27
N ASN A 10 -0.20 -21.15 -13.95
CA ASN A 10 -1.24 -21.71 -13.08
C ASN A 10 -2.58 -21.03 -13.35
N ARG A 11 -3.67 -21.80 -13.38
CA ARG A 11 -5.04 -21.28 -13.67
C ARG A 11 -5.44 -20.14 -12.72
N ARG A 12 -5.06 -20.20 -11.45
CA ARG A 12 -5.36 -19.16 -10.45
C ARG A 12 -4.78 -17.80 -10.81
N LEU A 13 -3.66 -17.79 -11.55
CA LEU A 13 -2.94 -16.59 -11.96
C LEU A 13 -3.14 -16.26 -13.44
N ALA A 14 -3.97 -16.99 -14.17
CA ALA A 14 -4.15 -16.81 -15.61
C ALA A 14 -4.68 -15.41 -16.01
N ALA A 15 -5.41 -14.76 -15.09
CA ALA A 15 -5.91 -13.39 -15.30
C ALA A 15 -4.87 -12.30 -15.01
N PHE A 16 -3.72 -12.64 -14.41
CA PHE A 16 -2.66 -11.70 -14.05
C PHE A 16 -1.53 -11.76 -15.07
N GLY A 17 -1.40 -10.72 -15.88
CA GLY A 17 -0.36 -10.57 -16.91
C GLY A 17 0.73 -9.59 -16.48
N THR A 18 1.36 -8.95 -17.48
CA THR A 18 2.29 -7.84 -17.25
C THR A 18 1.56 -6.71 -16.53
N THR A 19 2.16 -6.20 -15.46
CA THR A 19 1.53 -5.14 -14.68
C THR A 19 1.55 -3.82 -15.46
N ILE A 20 0.51 -2.99 -15.26
CA ILE A 20 0.44 -1.64 -15.82
C ILE A 20 1.66 -0.79 -15.41
N PHE A 21 2.22 -1.05 -14.24
CA PHE A 21 3.41 -0.36 -13.75
C PHE A 21 4.64 -0.60 -14.63
N ALA A 22 4.82 -1.84 -15.13
CA ALA A 22 5.90 -2.17 -16.05
C ALA A 22 5.68 -1.50 -17.43
N GLU A 23 4.44 -1.52 -17.95
CA GLU A 23 4.07 -0.87 -19.21
C GLU A 23 4.35 0.63 -19.16
N MET A 24 3.82 1.32 -18.12
CA MET A 24 3.96 2.77 -17.99
C MET A 24 5.41 3.19 -17.70
N SER A 25 6.19 2.38 -16.99
CA SER A 25 7.61 2.66 -16.78
C SER A 25 8.42 2.53 -18.07
N ALA A 26 8.15 1.50 -18.87
CA ALA A 26 8.78 1.36 -20.19
C ALA A 26 8.41 2.53 -21.11
N LEU A 27 7.17 2.98 -21.08
CA LEU A 27 6.69 4.13 -21.84
C LEU A 27 7.40 5.43 -21.40
N ALA A 28 7.56 5.65 -20.09
CA ALA A 28 8.29 6.80 -19.57
C ALA A 28 9.74 6.85 -20.07
N VAL A 29 10.43 5.71 -20.04
CA VAL A 29 11.81 5.60 -20.54
C VAL A 29 11.86 5.85 -22.04
N ALA A 30 10.96 5.24 -22.83
CA ALA A 30 10.95 5.36 -24.29
C ALA A 30 10.67 6.80 -24.77
N THR A 31 9.91 7.58 -24.01
CA THR A 31 9.50 8.94 -24.37
C THR A 31 10.28 10.04 -23.63
N GLY A 32 11.16 9.70 -22.69
CA GLY A 32 11.84 10.69 -21.84
C GLY A 32 10.87 11.48 -20.94
N SER A 33 9.70 10.90 -20.62
CA SER A 33 8.65 11.55 -19.85
C SER A 33 8.90 11.49 -18.35
N ILE A 34 8.40 12.49 -17.60
CA ILE A 34 8.38 12.50 -16.15
C ILE A 34 7.44 11.40 -15.65
N ASN A 35 7.97 10.44 -14.89
CA ASN A 35 7.18 9.31 -14.42
C ASN A 35 6.52 9.62 -13.06
N LEU A 36 5.26 10.04 -13.09
CA LEU A 36 4.38 10.19 -11.93
C LEU A 36 3.46 8.97 -11.72
N GLY A 37 3.62 7.90 -12.49
CA GLY A 37 2.87 6.66 -12.33
C GLY A 37 3.40 5.78 -11.19
N GLN A 38 4.73 5.80 -10.98
CA GLN A 38 5.40 4.95 -10.00
C GLN A 38 5.44 5.55 -8.60
N GLY A 39 4.95 4.75 -7.64
CA GLY A 39 4.91 5.11 -6.21
C GLY A 39 6.21 4.82 -5.47
N PHE A 40 7.33 5.30 -5.97
CA PHE A 40 8.60 5.33 -5.24
C PHE A 40 9.26 6.71 -5.36
N PRO A 41 9.90 7.20 -4.28
CA PRO A 41 10.62 8.46 -4.30
C PRO A 41 11.77 8.47 -5.29
N ASP A 42 12.12 9.66 -5.79
CA ASP A 42 13.34 9.94 -6.57
C ASP A 42 14.44 10.58 -5.69
N THR A 43 14.25 10.53 -4.39
CA THR A 43 15.20 10.96 -3.36
C THR A 43 15.60 9.77 -2.52
N ASP A 44 16.83 9.74 -2.09
CA ASP A 44 17.30 8.77 -1.09
C ASP A 44 16.65 9.05 0.27
N GLY A 45 16.58 8.00 1.09
CA GLY A 45 16.23 8.12 2.50
C GLY A 45 17.33 8.80 3.33
N PRO A 46 17.15 8.92 4.66
CA PRO A 46 18.10 9.59 5.55
C PRO A 46 19.52 9.03 5.42
N GLU A 47 20.50 9.93 5.30
CA GLU A 47 21.91 9.59 5.17
C GLU A 47 22.41 8.70 6.32
N GLU A 48 22.05 9.05 7.54
CA GLU A 48 22.42 8.31 8.75
C GLU A 48 21.92 6.87 8.74
N ILE A 49 20.76 6.60 8.11
CA ILE A 49 20.20 5.26 7.99
C ILE A 49 20.91 4.48 6.87
N ARG A 50 21.29 5.14 5.77
CA ARG A 50 22.14 4.52 4.75
C ARG A 50 23.50 4.11 5.34
N GLU A 51 24.12 4.98 6.12
CA GLU A 51 25.36 4.70 6.82
C GLU A 51 25.21 3.58 7.86
N ALA A 52 24.05 3.45 8.52
CA ALA A 52 23.76 2.32 9.40
C ALA A 52 23.79 0.98 8.65
N ALA A 53 23.23 0.93 7.44
CA ALA A 53 23.32 -0.25 6.59
C ALA A 53 24.77 -0.56 6.17
N VAL A 54 25.55 0.46 5.82
CA VAL A 54 26.98 0.33 5.48
C VAL A 54 27.76 -0.20 6.68
N ARG A 55 27.50 0.31 7.89
CA ARG A 55 28.13 -0.19 9.13
C ARG A 55 27.79 -1.68 9.34
N ALA A 56 26.52 -2.05 9.22
CA ALA A 56 26.10 -3.45 9.39
C ALA A 56 26.80 -4.40 8.40
N LEU A 57 26.99 -3.98 7.14
CA LEU A 57 27.76 -4.72 6.13
C LEU A 57 29.23 -4.87 6.52
N ARG A 58 29.89 -3.79 6.95
CA ARG A 58 31.32 -3.79 7.34
C ARG A 58 31.59 -4.61 8.60
N ASP A 59 30.68 -4.55 9.56
CA ASP A 59 30.77 -5.28 10.83
C ASP A 59 30.43 -6.77 10.67
N GLY A 60 30.01 -7.19 9.47
CA GLY A 60 29.61 -8.57 9.20
C GLY A 60 28.22 -8.94 9.72
N ARG A 61 27.50 -8.01 10.33
CA ARG A 61 26.13 -8.26 10.82
C ARG A 61 25.17 -8.44 9.65
N GLY A 62 24.45 -9.56 9.68
CA GLY A 62 23.48 -9.87 8.64
C GLY A 62 24.07 -10.32 7.29
N ASN A 63 25.40 -10.58 7.18
CA ASN A 63 26.01 -11.18 5.99
C ASN A 63 25.70 -12.67 5.87
N GLN A 64 25.29 -13.31 6.95
CA GLN A 64 24.74 -14.65 6.99
C GLN A 64 23.24 -14.58 7.20
N TYR A 65 22.53 -15.70 7.06
CA TYR A 65 21.11 -15.76 7.29
C TYR A 65 20.74 -15.20 8.67
N PRO A 66 19.91 -14.15 8.74
CA PRO A 66 19.37 -13.68 10.01
C PRO A 66 18.37 -14.71 10.58
N PRO A 67 17.95 -14.58 11.85
CA PRO A 67 16.87 -15.39 12.40
C PRO A 67 15.60 -15.32 11.56
N GLY A 68 14.87 -16.43 11.43
CA GLY A 68 13.64 -16.53 10.64
C GLY A 68 12.60 -15.45 10.91
N PRO A 69 12.34 -15.08 12.20
CA PRO A 69 11.41 -13.96 12.51
C PRO A 69 11.97 -12.56 12.23
N GLY A 70 13.25 -12.44 11.91
CA GLY A 70 13.99 -11.18 11.81
C GLY A 70 14.94 -10.97 12.98
N VAL A 71 15.87 -10.04 12.84
CA VAL A 71 16.85 -9.74 13.89
C VAL A 71 16.15 -9.16 15.13
N PRO A 72 16.59 -9.50 16.35
CA PRO A 72 15.95 -9.03 17.58
C PRO A 72 15.89 -7.50 17.69
N GLU A 73 16.93 -6.82 17.21
CA GLU A 73 17.00 -5.36 17.23
C GLU A 73 15.84 -4.73 16.44
N LEU A 74 15.52 -5.26 15.26
CA LEU A 74 14.41 -4.74 14.44
C LEU A 74 13.06 -5.09 15.08
N ARG A 75 12.87 -6.31 15.55
CA ARG A 75 11.61 -6.73 16.20
C ARG A 75 11.31 -5.88 17.45
N THR A 76 12.34 -5.62 18.26
CA THR A 76 12.24 -4.72 19.42
C THR A 76 11.93 -3.28 19.00
N ALA A 77 12.58 -2.77 17.94
CA ALA A 77 12.30 -1.43 17.43
C ALA A 77 10.87 -1.29 16.89
N ILE A 78 10.35 -2.31 16.20
CA ILE A 78 8.95 -2.34 15.73
C ILE A 78 7.98 -2.30 16.93
N ALA A 79 8.18 -3.16 17.93
CA ALA A 79 7.34 -3.18 19.13
C ALA A 79 7.37 -1.84 19.88
N ALA A 80 8.56 -1.25 20.04
CA ALA A 80 8.72 0.07 20.66
C ALA A 80 8.04 1.19 19.86
N HIS A 81 8.11 1.13 18.53
CA HIS A 81 7.45 2.08 17.64
C HIS A 81 5.92 2.01 17.77
N GLN A 82 5.35 0.81 17.76
CA GLN A 82 3.91 0.59 17.92
C GLN A 82 3.41 1.08 19.28
N LEU A 83 4.19 0.83 20.35
CA LEU A 83 3.86 1.34 21.67
C LEU A 83 3.91 2.87 21.73
N ARG A 84 4.98 3.48 21.20
CA ARG A 84 5.18 4.93 21.22
C ARG A 84 4.12 5.68 20.42
N ARG A 85 3.73 5.14 19.24
CA ARG A 85 2.84 5.84 18.30
C ARG A 85 1.36 5.58 18.59
N TYR A 86 1.03 4.36 18.96
CA TYR A 86 -0.36 3.90 18.98
C TYR A 86 -0.80 3.31 20.31
N GLY A 87 0.11 3.22 21.31
CA GLY A 87 -0.18 2.58 22.60
C GLY A 87 -0.35 1.06 22.52
N LEU A 88 0.02 0.44 21.38
CA LEU A 88 -0.07 -1.00 21.16
C LEU A 88 1.20 -1.69 21.66
N SER A 89 1.04 -2.52 22.71
CA SER A 89 2.13 -3.32 23.26
C SER A 89 2.20 -4.66 22.54
N TYR A 90 3.35 -4.99 21.95
CA TYR A 90 3.63 -6.26 21.32
C TYR A 90 4.88 -6.90 21.93
N ASP A 91 4.83 -8.22 22.15
CA ASP A 91 6.02 -8.99 22.48
C ASP A 91 6.88 -9.17 21.19
N PRO A 92 8.11 -8.64 21.15
CA PRO A 92 8.95 -8.72 19.98
C PRO A 92 9.32 -10.17 19.58
N ASP A 93 9.24 -11.13 20.50
CA ASP A 93 9.62 -12.50 20.21
C ASP A 93 8.49 -13.37 19.63
N THR A 94 7.25 -13.05 19.96
CA THR A 94 6.08 -13.87 19.60
C THR A 94 5.07 -13.13 18.73
N GLU A 95 5.06 -11.79 18.73
CA GLU A 95 4.02 -10.99 18.08
C GLU A 95 4.55 -10.08 16.96
N VAL A 96 5.83 -10.20 16.60
CA VAL A 96 6.47 -9.45 15.50
C VAL A 96 7.18 -10.39 14.54
N LEU A 97 6.92 -10.23 13.25
CA LEU A 97 7.56 -10.99 12.18
C LEU A 97 8.06 -10.04 11.07
N VAL A 98 9.36 -10.08 10.79
CA VAL A 98 9.97 -9.32 9.69
C VAL A 98 9.78 -10.06 8.36
N THR A 99 9.45 -9.31 7.31
CA THR A 99 9.17 -9.81 5.98
C THR A 99 9.97 -9.08 4.90
N ALA A 100 10.05 -9.66 3.69
CA ALA A 100 10.65 -9.02 2.51
C ALA A 100 9.70 -7.94 1.93
N GLY A 101 9.40 -6.92 2.73
CA GLY A 101 8.43 -5.86 2.44
C GLY A 101 6.99 -6.32 2.67
N ALA A 102 6.06 -5.35 2.58
CA ALA A 102 4.64 -5.59 2.79
C ALA A 102 4.02 -6.58 1.79
N THR A 103 4.50 -6.62 0.55
CA THR A 103 3.99 -7.55 -0.46
C THR A 103 4.12 -9.02 -0.02
N GLU A 104 5.28 -9.39 0.58
CA GLU A 104 5.42 -10.72 1.16
C GLU A 104 4.53 -10.92 2.38
N ALA A 105 4.44 -9.91 3.26
CA ALA A 105 3.58 -9.98 4.44
C ALA A 105 2.12 -10.26 4.07
N ILE A 106 1.58 -9.55 3.06
CA ILE A 106 0.22 -9.74 2.53
C ILE A 106 0.06 -11.15 1.94
N ALA A 107 0.99 -11.56 1.06
CA ALA A 107 0.92 -12.87 0.43
C ALA A 107 1.01 -13.99 1.48
N ALA A 108 1.92 -13.88 2.44
CA ALA A 108 2.07 -14.87 3.51
C ALA A 108 0.85 -14.94 4.42
N ALA A 109 0.26 -13.78 4.77
CA ALA A 109 -0.96 -13.73 5.58
C ALA A 109 -2.14 -14.38 4.87
N LEU A 110 -2.38 -14.05 3.60
CA LEU A 110 -3.48 -14.63 2.82
C LEU A 110 -3.29 -16.12 2.58
N LEU A 111 -2.08 -16.57 2.23
CA LEU A 111 -1.76 -17.99 2.07
C LEU A 111 -1.87 -18.80 3.38
N ALA A 112 -1.67 -18.14 4.54
CA ALA A 112 -1.77 -18.79 5.84
C ALA A 112 -3.20 -18.86 6.38
N LEU A 113 -4.04 -17.89 6.06
CA LEU A 113 -5.31 -17.66 6.75
C LEU A 113 -6.55 -17.96 5.88
N VAL A 114 -6.38 -18.10 4.58
CA VAL A 114 -7.46 -18.29 3.61
C VAL A 114 -7.38 -19.68 2.99
N GLU A 115 -8.48 -20.41 3.02
CA GLU A 115 -8.63 -21.71 2.37
C GLU A 115 -9.35 -21.60 1.01
N PRO A 116 -9.23 -22.59 0.12
CA PRO A 116 -9.99 -22.62 -1.11
C PRO A 116 -11.50 -22.63 -0.84
N GLY A 117 -12.19 -21.60 -1.36
CA GLY A 117 -13.63 -21.41 -1.18
C GLY A 117 -13.99 -20.31 -0.18
N ASP A 118 -13.05 -19.88 0.65
CA ASP A 118 -13.25 -18.71 1.50
C ASP A 118 -13.41 -17.43 0.69
N GLU A 119 -14.18 -16.49 1.23
CA GLU A 119 -14.32 -15.15 0.70
C GLU A 119 -13.43 -14.18 1.46
N VAL A 120 -12.75 -13.30 0.71
CA VAL A 120 -11.99 -12.17 1.22
C VAL A 120 -12.63 -10.88 0.74
N VAL A 121 -13.21 -10.12 1.66
CA VAL A 121 -13.76 -8.79 1.37
C VAL A 121 -12.61 -7.79 1.33
N ALA A 122 -12.47 -7.05 0.22
CA ALA A 122 -11.43 -6.05 0.02
C ALA A 122 -12.00 -4.72 -0.45
N LEU A 123 -11.46 -3.61 0.05
CA LEU A 123 -11.87 -2.27 -0.39
C LEU A 123 -11.32 -1.99 -1.79
N GLU A 124 -12.20 -1.65 -2.73
CA GLU A 124 -11.88 -1.33 -4.11
C GLU A 124 -11.98 0.19 -4.34
N PRO A 125 -11.09 0.83 -5.13
CA PRO A 125 -9.95 0.25 -5.87
C PRO A 125 -8.87 -0.29 -4.92
N TYR A 126 -8.13 -1.31 -5.32
CA TYR A 126 -7.12 -1.94 -4.46
C TYR A 126 -5.79 -2.14 -5.19
N TYR A 127 -4.72 -2.21 -4.43
CA TYR A 127 -3.41 -2.57 -4.95
C TYR A 127 -3.44 -3.98 -5.56
N ASP A 128 -2.94 -4.12 -6.79
CA ASP A 128 -3.03 -5.34 -7.61
C ASP A 128 -2.50 -6.62 -6.93
N SER A 129 -1.52 -6.47 -6.04
CA SER A 129 -0.98 -7.57 -5.25
C SER A 129 -2.04 -8.26 -4.37
N TYR A 130 -3.10 -7.55 -3.94
CA TYR A 130 -4.15 -8.16 -3.11
C TYR A 130 -4.93 -9.19 -3.92
N ALA A 131 -5.37 -8.83 -5.11
CA ALA A 131 -6.09 -9.71 -6.01
C ALA A 131 -5.28 -10.98 -6.33
N ALA A 132 -3.99 -10.80 -6.67
CA ALA A 132 -3.10 -11.91 -6.96
C ALA A 132 -2.88 -12.82 -5.73
N SER A 133 -2.70 -12.24 -4.54
CA SER A 133 -2.47 -13.01 -3.31
C SER A 133 -3.70 -13.79 -2.87
N ILE A 134 -4.92 -13.21 -2.99
CA ILE A 134 -6.18 -13.91 -2.74
C ILE A 134 -6.33 -15.09 -3.71
N ALA A 135 -6.06 -14.88 -5.01
CA ALA A 135 -6.12 -15.93 -6.01
C ALA A 135 -5.09 -17.04 -5.75
N MET A 136 -3.86 -16.72 -5.33
CA MET A 136 -2.84 -17.70 -4.95
C MET A 136 -3.31 -18.57 -3.77
N ALA A 137 -3.95 -17.97 -2.77
CA ALA A 137 -4.53 -18.70 -1.64
C ALA A 137 -5.71 -19.60 -2.04
N GLY A 138 -6.36 -19.32 -3.17
CA GLY A 138 -7.55 -20.02 -3.64
C GLY A 138 -8.86 -19.43 -3.11
N GLY A 139 -8.78 -18.27 -2.46
CA GLY A 139 -9.92 -17.52 -1.99
C GLY A 139 -10.68 -16.81 -3.11
N THR A 140 -11.90 -16.43 -2.81
CA THR A 140 -12.76 -15.60 -3.66
C THR A 140 -12.72 -14.17 -3.18
N ARG A 141 -12.34 -13.23 -4.06
CA ARG A 141 -12.37 -11.80 -3.74
C ARG A 141 -13.80 -11.26 -3.84
N VAL A 142 -14.20 -10.50 -2.83
CA VAL A 142 -15.48 -9.78 -2.78
C VAL A 142 -15.15 -8.29 -2.63
N PRO A 143 -15.24 -7.48 -3.71
CA PRO A 143 -14.92 -6.07 -3.64
C PRO A 143 -16.04 -5.27 -2.97
N VAL A 144 -15.64 -4.26 -2.18
CA VAL A 144 -16.50 -3.18 -1.68
C VAL A 144 -15.93 -1.87 -2.17
N THR A 145 -16.67 -1.17 -3.01
CA THR A 145 -16.14 -0.04 -3.77
C THR A 145 -16.19 1.25 -2.98
N LEU A 146 -15.03 1.87 -2.75
CA LEU A 146 -14.95 3.26 -2.31
C LEU A 146 -15.44 4.16 -3.44
N ARG A 147 -16.46 4.97 -3.16
CA ARG A 147 -17.08 5.83 -4.18
C ARG A 147 -16.61 7.27 -4.08
N PRO A 148 -16.39 7.94 -5.24
CA PRO A 148 -16.05 9.35 -5.24
C PRO A 148 -17.17 10.17 -4.62
N HIS A 149 -16.77 11.12 -3.79
CA HIS A 149 -17.64 12.12 -3.18
C HIS A 149 -17.12 13.51 -3.54
N THR A 150 -18.04 14.37 -4.00
CA THR A 150 -17.74 15.75 -4.40
C THR A 150 -18.22 16.74 -3.33
N GLY A 151 -17.67 17.95 -3.32
CA GLY A 151 -18.00 19.00 -2.37
C GLY A 151 -16.83 19.40 -1.48
N GLU A 152 -17.07 20.02 -0.34
CA GLU A 152 -16.03 20.59 0.55
C GLU A 152 -15.00 19.55 1.05
N ALA A 153 -15.39 18.28 1.10
CA ALA A 153 -14.50 17.16 1.48
C ALA A 153 -14.41 16.14 0.33
N ALA A 154 -14.14 16.62 -0.89
CA ALA A 154 -14.02 15.78 -2.06
C ALA A 154 -12.97 14.66 -1.85
N GLY A 155 -13.35 13.41 -2.14
CA GLY A 155 -12.51 12.23 -1.93
C GLY A 155 -13.28 10.96 -2.22
N PHE A 156 -12.84 9.85 -1.63
CA PHE A 156 -13.52 8.56 -1.74
C PHE A 156 -14.04 8.13 -0.36
N ARG A 157 -15.19 7.51 -0.32
CA ARG A 157 -15.85 7.09 0.92
C ARG A 157 -16.28 5.64 0.88
N LEU A 158 -16.21 4.99 2.03
CA LEU A 158 -16.74 3.66 2.28
C LEU A 158 -18.25 3.72 2.55
N ASP A 159 -19.02 2.89 1.84
CA ASP A 159 -20.40 2.61 2.18
C ASP A 159 -20.45 1.43 3.17
N LEU A 160 -20.85 1.71 4.41
CA LEU A 160 -20.88 0.71 5.47
C LEU A 160 -22.02 -0.32 5.28
N ASP A 161 -23.10 0.05 4.63
CA ASP A 161 -24.20 -0.88 4.33
C ASP A 161 -23.76 -1.85 3.22
N GLU A 162 -23.03 -1.36 2.20
CA GLU A 162 -22.41 -2.22 1.18
C GLU A 162 -21.39 -3.18 1.81
N LEU A 163 -20.54 -2.68 2.73
CA LEU A 163 -19.59 -3.53 3.44
C LEU A 163 -20.30 -4.64 4.24
N ARG A 164 -21.36 -4.31 4.97
CA ARG A 164 -22.17 -5.32 5.71
C ARG A 164 -22.81 -6.33 4.77
N ALA A 165 -23.35 -5.89 3.65
CA ALA A 165 -24.00 -6.76 2.66
C ALA A 165 -22.99 -7.68 1.93
N ALA A 166 -21.73 -7.27 1.82
CA ALA A 166 -20.68 -8.08 1.20
C ALA A 166 -20.20 -9.24 2.07
N VAL A 167 -20.47 -9.22 3.39
CA VAL A 167 -20.07 -10.28 4.32
C VAL A 167 -21.11 -11.40 4.32
N THR A 168 -20.67 -12.61 4.01
CA THR A 168 -21.46 -13.83 4.01
C THR A 168 -20.92 -14.87 5.00
N ASP A 169 -21.58 -16.01 5.12
CA ASP A 169 -21.08 -17.13 5.96
C ASP A 169 -19.78 -17.76 5.42
N ARG A 170 -19.38 -17.43 4.19
CA ARG A 170 -18.08 -17.85 3.60
C ARG A 170 -16.99 -16.81 3.77
N THR A 171 -17.33 -15.63 4.27
CA THR A 171 -16.31 -14.58 4.49
C THR A 171 -15.40 -14.99 5.63
N ARG A 172 -14.12 -15.16 5.32
CA ARG A 172 -13.08 -15.49 6.29
C ARG A 172 -12.36 -14.26 6.79
N LEU A 173 -12.16 -13.26 5.89
CA LEU A 173 -11.21 -12.18 6.15
C LEU A 173 -11.64 -10.88 5.49
N LEU A 174 -11.40 -9.76 6.19
CA LEU A 174 -11.44 -8.42 5.63
C LEU A 174 -10.01 -7.96 5.33
N LEU A 175 -9.74 -7.49 4.12
CA LEU A 175 -8.46 -6.90 3.72
C LEU A 175 -8.63 -5.39 3.57
N ILE A 176 -8.07 -4.65 4.52
CA ILE A 176 -8.22 -3.20 4.66
C ILE A 176 -6.88 -2.52 4.41
N ASN A 177 -6.87 -1.47 3.58
CA ASN A 177 -5.71 -0.61 3.40
C ASN A 177 -6.07 0.82 3.86
N THR A 178 -5.39 1.32 4.86
CA THR A 178 -5.57 2.69 5.36
C THR A 178 -4.28 3.21 5.98
N PRO A 179 -3.78 4.37 5.53
CA PRO A 179 -4.21 5.21 4.40
C PRO A 179 -4.23 4.46 3.07
N HIS A 180 -5.21 4.74 2.24
CA HIS A 180 -5.63 3.90 1.12
C HIS A 180 -4.92 4.23 -0.20
N ASN A 181 -4.26 3.27 -0.82
CA ASN A 181 -3.75 3.35 -2.18
C ASN A 181 -4.75 2.66 -3.13
N PRO A 182 -5.31 3.35 -4.14
CA PRO A 182 -4.81 4.59 -4.77
C PRO A 182 -5.51 5.90 -4.37
N THR A 183 -6.57 5.88 -3.58
CA THR A 183 -7.48 7.03 -3.41
C THR A 183 -6.96 8.11 -2.45
N GLY A 184 -6.00 7.76 -1.58
CA GLY A 184 -5.54 8.65 -0.50
C GLY A 184 -6.55 8.82 0.64
N THR A 185 -7.60 8.03 0.67
CA THR A 185 -8.58 8.02 1.77
C THR A 185 -7.93 7.53 3.05
N VAL A 186 -8.20 8.20 4.15
CA VAL A 186 -7.89 7.73 5.51
C VAL A 186 -9.21 7.39 6.17
N LEU A 187 -9.38 6.14 6.56
CA LEU A 187 -10.62 5.70 7.20
C LEU A 187 -10.80 6.41 8.55
N THR A 188 -11.98 6.94 8.76
CA THR A 188 -12.35 7.64 9.97
C THR A 188 -12.51 6.70 11.17
N ARG A 189 -12.47 7.23 12.38
CA ARG A 189 -12.75 6.45 13.60
C ARG A 189 -14.11 5.76 13.55
N ALA A 190 -15.12 6.44 12.98
CA ALA A 190 -16.47 5.87 12.86
C ALA A 190 -16.51 4.68 11.88
N GLU A 191 -15.84 4.79 10.72
CA GLU A 191 -15.72 3.70 9.75
C GLU A 191 -14.94 2.52 10.34
N LEU A 192 -13.81 2.78 11.00
CA LEU A 192 -13.00 1.74 11.65
C LEU A 192 -13.75 1.07 12.81
N THR A 193 -14.57 1.83 13.58
CA THR A 193 -15.44 1.25 14.62
C THR A 193 -16.44 0.29 13.99
N ALA A 194 -17.11 0.70 12.91
CA ALA A 194 -18.08 -0.15 12.23
C ALA A 194 -17.44 -1.42 11.62
N ILE A 195 -16.23 -1.31 11.08
CA ILE A 195 -15.44 -2.46 10.60
C ILE A 195 -15.11 -3.41 11.76
N ALA A 196 -14.65 -2.86 12.89
CA ALA A 196 -14.31 -3.63 14.08
C ALA A 196 -15.53 -4.37 14.65
N GLU A 197 -16.66 -3.68 14.79
CA GLU A 197 -17.92 -4.28 15.25
C GLU A 197 -18.37 -5.43 14.34
N LEU A 198 -18.31 -5.22 13.02
CA LEU A 198 -18.67 -6.25 12.03
C LEU A 198 -17.72 -7.45 12.11
N ALA A 199 -16.41 -7.21 12.24
CA ALA A 199 -15.43 -8.28 12.36
C ALA A 199 -15.60 -9.11 13.64
N VAL A 200 -15.94 -8.47 14.76
CA VAL A 200 -16.24 -9.15 16.02
C VAL A 200 -17.57 -9.92 15.94
N GLU A 201 -18.64 -9.30 15.40
CA GLU A 201 -19.97 -9.91 15.24
C GLU A 201 -19.93 -11.19 14.39
N ARG A 202 -19.14 -11.17 13.31
CA ARG A 202 -19.06 -12.26 12.34
C ARG A 202 -17.84 -13.17 12.52
N ASP A 203 -17.08 -12.98 13.60
CA ASP A 203 -15.83 -13.71 13.91
C ASP A 203 -14.85 -13.74 12.73
N LEU A 204 -14.64 -12.58 12.09
CA LEU A 204 -13.75 -12.43 10.95
C LEU A 204 -12.33 -12.12 11.39
N LEU A 205 -11.36 -12.60 10.65
CA LEU A 205 -9.98 -12.10 10.69
C LEU A 205 -9.87 -10.80 9.89
N VAL A 206 -8.88 -9.99 10.21
CA VAL A 206 -8.59 -8.77 9.44
C VAL A 206 -7.11 -8.69 9.14
N VAL A 207 -6.77 -8.39 7.89
CA VAL A 207 -5.42 -7.99 7.48
C VAL A 207 -5.47 -6.50 7.15
N THR A 208 -4.63 -5.71 7.81
CA THR A 208 -4.52 -4.27 7.54
C THR A 208 -3.17 -3.96 6.90
N ASP A 209 -3.20 -3.34 5.72
CA ASP A 209 -2.01 -2.75 5.08
C ASP A 209 -1.91 -1.29 5.51
N GLU A 210 -0.97 -1.01 6.41
CA GLU A 210 -0.77 0.27 7.08
C GLU A 210 0.55 0.95 6.65
N VAL A 211 1.11 0.59 5.49
CA VAL A 211 2.42 1.07 5.02
C VAL A 211 2.52 2.59 4.88
N TYR A 212 1.40 3.30 4.84
CA TYR A 212 1.33 4.77 4.78
C TYR A 212 0.99 5.42 6.13
N GLU A 213 1.14 4.72 7.25
CA GLU A 213 0.77 5.16 8.61
C GLU A 213 1.27 6.57 8.97
N HIS A 214 2.43 6.98 8.46
CA HIS A 214 3.03 8.31 8.70
C HIS A 214 2.68 9.36 7.65
N LEU A 215 1.91 9.00 6.62
CA LEU A 215 1.51 9.88 5.53
C LEU A 215 0.03 10.21 5.63
N VAL A 216 -0.30 11.08 6.58
CA VAL A 216 -1.65 11.61 6.82
C VAL A 216 -1.60 13.14 6.87
N PHE A 217 -2.62 13.80 6.30
CA PHE A 217 -2.66 15.24 6.07
C PHE A 217 -3.97 15.84 6.57
N ASP A 218 -4.02 17.18 6.66
CA ASP A 218 -5.24 17.97 6.91
C ASP A 218 -6.02 17.56 8.17
N GLY A 219 -5.28 17.17 9.22
CA GLY A 219 -5.87 16.74 10.49
C GLY A 219 -6.42 15.32 10.51
N ALA A 220 -6.27 14.55 9.41
CA ALA A 220 -6.55 13.12 9.44
C ALA A 220 -5.59 12.39 10.38
N GLU A 221 -6.07 11.34 11.03
CA GLU A 221 -5.31 10.52 11.97
C GLU A 221 -5.29 9.07 11.49
N HIS A 222 -4.09 8.47 11.43
CA HIS A 222 -3.99 7.03 11.25
C HIS A 222 -4.31 6.32 12.57
N LEU A 223 -5.30 5.45 12.52
CA LEU A 223 -5.74 4.64 13.66
C LEU A 223 -5.58 3.16 13.30
N PRO A 224 -4.60 2.45 13.90
CA PRO A 224 -4.46 1.01 13.69
C PRO A 224 -5.71 0.26 14.11
N LEU A 225 -6.25 -0.59 13.25
CA LEU A 225 -7.47 -1.32 13.57
C LEU A 225 -7.30 -2.26 14.77
N ALA A 226 -6.08 -2.76 14.99
CA ALA A 226 -5.74 -3.56 16.18
C ALA A 226 -5.94 -2.83 17.53
N SER A 227 -6.07 -1.49 17.52
CA SER A 227 -6.34 -0.69 18.74
C SER A 227 -7.82 -0.64 19.13
N PHE A 228 -8.72 -1.13 18.28
CA PHE A 228 -10.15 -1.13 18.56
C PHE A 228 -10.56 -2.35 19.41
N PRO A 229 -11.64 -2.26 20.22
CA PRO A 229 -12.10 -3.36 21.07
C PRO A 229 -12.33 -4.65 20.27
N GLY A 230 -11.79 -5.78 20.76
CA GLY A 230 -11.93 -7.08 20.13
C GLY A 230 -11.13 -7.28 18.84
N MET A 231 -10.22 -6.35 18.48
CA MET A 231 -9.48 -6.44 17.23
C MET A 231 -8.04 -6.94 17.40
N ARG A 232 -7.47 -6.82 18.60
CA ARG A 232 -6.08 -7.20 18.88
C ARG A 232 -5.76 -8.66 18.54
N GLU A 233 -6.67 -9.55 18.87
CA GLU A 233 -6.54 -11.01 18.68
C GLU A 233 -6.89 -11.49 17.28
N ARG A 234 -7.49 -10.64 16.41
CA ARG A 234 -7.95 -11.02 15.08
C ARG A 234 -7.35 -10.21 13.94
N THR A 235 -6.46 -9.24 14.25
CA THR A 235 -5.86 -8.36 13.25
C THR A 235 -4.40 -8.72 12.99
N VAL A 236 -4.05 -8.83 11.71
CA VAL A 236 -2.67 -8.88 11.20
C VAL A 236 -2.36 -7.50 10.62
N SER A 237 -1.61 -6.68 11.37
CA SER A 237 -1.19 -5.35 10.89
C SER A 237 0.13 -5.43 10.16
N ILE A 238 0.21 -4.79 8.97
CA ILE A 238 1.35 -4.85 8.07
C ILE A 238 1.95 -3.45 7.91
N GLY A 239 3.23 -3.32 8.24
CA GLY A 239 4.03 -2.11 8.07
C GLY A 239 5.19 -2.29 7.10
N SER A 240 5.82 -1.18 6.69
CA SER A 240 6.98 -1.20 5.80
C SER A 240 7.88 0.02 5.97
N ALA A 241 9.19 -0.21 6.00
CA ALA A 241 10.18 0.86 6.00
C ALA A 241 10.24 1.64 4.67
N GLY A 242 9.85 1.01 3.57
CA GLY A 242 10.04 1.57 2.23
C GLY A 242 9.29 2.88 1.98
N LYS A 243 8.15 3.08 2.63
CA LYS A 243 7.30 4.26 2.42
C LYS A 243 7.69 5.41 3.34
N THR A 244 7.91 5.13 4.60
CA THR A 244 8.27 6.12 5.63
C THR A 244 9.69 6.65 5.49
N PHE A 245 10.63 5.80 5.07
CA PHE A 245 12.05 6.16 5.01
C PHE A 245 12.60 6.26 3.59
N SER A 246 11.75 6.22 2.55
CA SER A 246 12.15 6.28 1.13
C SER A 246 13.09 5.16 0.68
N PHE A 247 13.06 4.00 1.35
CA PHE A 247 13.89 2.82 1.05
C PHE A 247 13.08 1.68 0.43
N THR A 248 12.28 1.97 -0.60
CA THR A 248 11.40 0.98 -1.23
C THR A 248 12.14 -0.24 -1.77
N GLY A 249 13.37 -0.06 -2.23
CA GLY A 249 14.25 -1.13 -2.75
C GLY A 249 14.82 -2.05 -1.67
N TRP A 250 14.84 -1.65 -0.41
CA TRP A 250 15.39 -2.48 0.68
C TRP A 250 14.51 -3.66 1.04
N LYS A 251 13.25 -3.59 0.72
CA LYS A 251 12.30 -4.69 0.93
C LYS A 251 12.26 -5.17 2.39
N VAL A 252 12.18 -4.23 3.33
CA VAL A 252 11.97 -4.52 4.75
C VAL A 252 10.55 -4.11 5.13
N GLY A 253 9.77 -5.08 5.55
CA GLY A 253 8.42 -4.93 6.09
C GLY A 253 8.24 -5.81 7.31
N TRP A 254 7.08 -5.75 7.93
CA TRP A 254 6.76 -6.53 9.11
C TRP A 254 5.26 -6.79 9.26
N VAL A 255 4.99 -7.80 10.07
CA VAL A 255 3.67 -8.11 10.61
C VAL A 255 3.73 -7.91 12.12
N THR A 256 2.69 -7.30 12.67
CA THR A 256 2.37 -7.32 14.11
C THR A 256 0.98 -7.92 14.31
N ALA A 257 0.87 -8.93 15.18
CA ALA A 257 -0.40 -9.63 15.44
C ALA A 257 -0.30 -10.43 16.73
N ALA A 258 -1.41 -11.06 17.13
CA ALA A 258 -1.41 -12.07 18.19
C ALA A 258 -0.48 -13.26 17.85
N PRO A 259 0.09 -13.95 18.85
CA PRO A 259 1.10 -15.00 18.64
C PRO A 259 0.67 -16.10 17.67
N GLU A 260 -0.59 -16.51 17.72
CA GLU A 260 -1.16 -17.56 16.87
C GLU A 260 -1.18 -17.13 15.39
N LEU A 261 -1.55 -15.87 15.13
CA LEU A 261 -1.56 -15.30 13.78
C LEU A 261 -0.14 -15.12 13.24
N VAL A 262 0.79 -14.61 14.08
CA VAL A 262 2.21 -14.52 13.70
C VAL A 262 2.78 -15.90 13.39
N SER A 263 2.47 -16.91 14.20
CA SER A 263 2.90 -18.29 13.97
C SER A 263 2.40 -18.84 12.64
N ALA A 264 1.12 -18.62 12.31
CA ALA A 264 0.51 -19.02 11.04
C ALA A 264 1.19 -18.34 9.83
N VAL A 265 1.35 -17.02 9.87
CA VAL A 265 2.02 -16.27 8.80
C VAL A 265 3.47 -16.69 8.63
N ARG A 266 4.19 -16.91 9.74
CA ARG A 266 5.57 -17.39 9.74
C ARG A 266 5.70 -18.79 9.10
N ALA A 267 4.74 -19.68 9.34
CA ALA A 267 4.73 -21.02 8.75
C ALA A 267 4.73 -21.00 7.22
N VAL A 268 4.08 -20.00 6.61
CA VAL A 268 4.10 -19.78 5.16
C VAL A 268 5.35 -19.01 4.74
N LYS A 269 5.66 -17.90 5.41
CA LYS A 269 6.77 -17.00 5.05
C LYS A 269 8.11 -17.74 4.95
N GLN A 270 8.37 -18.71 5.82
CA GLN A 270 9.61 -19.49 5.79
C GLN A 270 9.84 -20.27 4.48
N PHE A 271 8.78 -20.54 3.71
CA PHE A 271 8.85 -21.22 2.41
C PHE A 271 8.74 -20.26 1.22
N LEU A 272 8.52 -18.96 1.46
CA LEU A 272 8.53 -17.91 0.41
C LEU A 272 9.95 -17.38 0.23
N THR A 273 10.46 -16.66 1.20
CA THR A 273 11.81 -16.06 1.14
C THR A 273 12.75 -16.60 2.21
N TYR A 274 12.25 -17.39 3.15
CA TYR A 274 12.95 -17.88 4.34
C TYR A 274 13.28 -16.73 5.30
N VAL A 275 14.21 -15.85 4.92
CA VAL A 275 14.62 -14.66 5.66
C VAL A 275 14.68 -13.45 4.72
N SER A 276 14.71 -12.25 5.24
CA SER A 276 14.90 -11.03 4.44
C SER A 276 16.27 -10.39 4.72
N SER A 277 16.65 -9.43 3.87
CA SER A 277 17.95 -8.75 3.84
C SER A 277 18.48 -8.37 5.23
N GLY A 278 19.53 -9.08 5.66
CA GLY A 278 20.12 -8.96 6.99
C GLY A 278 20.61 -7.56 7.35
N PRO A 279 21.53 -6.94 6.57
CA PRO A 279 22.11 -5.64 6.91
C PRO A 279 21.06 -4.52 7.01
N PHE A 280 20.05 -4.53 6.16
CA PHE A 280 19.00 -3.49 6.15
C PHE A 280 18.07 -3.60 7.35
N GLN A 281 17.93 -4.76 7.96
CA GLN A 281 17.12 -4.90 9.18
C GLN A 281 17.71 -4.07 10.33
N TYR A 282 19.05 -4.07 10.50
CA TYR A 282 19.72 -3.25 11.52
C TYR A 282 19.53 -1.75 11.26
N ALA A 283 19.66 -1.34 10.01
CA ALA A 283 19.44 0.06 9.64
C ALA A 283 17.97 0.50 9.85
N VAL A 284 17.01 -0.34 9.55
CA VAL A 284 15.58 -0.05 9.78
C VAL A 284 15.26 0.00 11.28
N ALA A 285 15.94 -0.79 12.11
CA ALA A 285 15.81 -0.66 13.56
C ALA A 285 16.23 0.74 14.05
N GLU A 286 17.34 1.29 13.53
CA GLU A 286 17.78 2.65 13.81
C GLU A 286 16.78 3.69 13.24
N ALA A 287 16.23 3.45 12.04
CA ALA A 287 15.25 4.34 11.42
C ALA A 287 13.95 4.48 12.24
N LEU A 288 13.43 3.37 12.79
CA LEU A 288 12.25 3.39 13.65
C LEU A 288 12.46 4.10 14.98
N ALA A 289 13.72 4.25 15.41
CA ALA A 289 14.11 5.00 16.60
C ALA A 289 14.31 6.50 16.36
N LEU A 290 14.20 6.99 15.12
CA LEU A 290 14.29 8.41 14.81
C LEU A 290 13.29 9.24 15.64
N PRO A 291 13.66 10.49 15.98
CA PRO A 291 12.79 11.37 16.77
C PRO A 291 11.51 11.74 16.00
N ASP A 292 10.49 12.18 16.73
CA ASP A 292 9.21 12.57 16.16
C ASP A 292 9.35 13.70 15.13
N SER A 293 10.33 14.58 15.31
CA SER A 293 10.64 15.66 14.34
C SER A 293 10.93 15.14 12.93
N TYR A 294 11.56 13.96 12.79
CA TYR A 294 11.78 13.36 11.48
C TYR A 294 10.46 13.05 10.76
N PHE A 295 9.52 12.40 11.46
CA PHE A 295 8.24 12.04 10.88
C PHE A 295 7.38 13.27 10.56
N GLU A 296 7.47 14.31 11.38
CA GLU A 296 6.79 15.59 11.14
C GLU A 296 7.37 16.33 9.93
N GLU A 297 8.70 16.37 9.79
CA GLU A 297 9.37 16.97 8.62
C GLU A 297 9.06 16.19 7.34
N PHE A 298 9.11 14.87 7.39
CA PHE A 298 8.74 14.01 6.27
C PHE A 298 7.31 14.26 5.82
N ARG A 299 6.35 14.27 6.75
CA ARG A 299 4.95 14.57 6.47
C ARG A 299 4.76 15.97 5.89
N ARG A 300 5.43 16.98 6.45
CA ARG A 300 5.38 18.37 5.97
C ARG A 300 5.93 18.51 4.55
N GLY A 301 7.05 17.87 4.26
CA GLY A 301 7.61 17.83 2.92
C GLY A 301 6.70 17.15 1.91
N MET A 302 6.04 16.04 2.29
CA MET A 302 5.06 15.38 1.42
C MET A 302 3.79 16.22 1.21
N LEU A 303 3.34 16.95 2.22
CA LEU A 303 2.22 17.89 2.10
C LEU A 303 2.54 19.01 1.08
N ALA A 304 3.72 19.61 1.14
CA ALA A 304 4.15 20.63 0.17
C ALA A 304 4.14 20.07 -1.26
N ARG A 305 4.67 18.87 -1.47
CA ARG A 305 4.68 18.18 -2.76
C ARG A 305 3.28 17.85 -3.26
N ARG A 306 2.37 17.46 -2.36
CA ARG A 306 0.95 17.26 -2.69
C ARG A 306 0.34 18.55 -3.24
N GLU A 307 0.57 19.70 -2.58
CA GLU A 307 0.00 20.97 -3.02
C GLU A 307 0.52 21.39 -4.40
N ILE A 308 1.83 21.28 -4.65
CA ILE A 308 2.42 21.59 -5.96
C ILE A 308 1.72 20.81 -7.06
N LEU A 309 1.58 19.49 -6.90
CA LEU A 309 0.97 18.66 -7.92
C LEU A 309 -0.54 18.85 -8.02
N ALA A 310 -1.26 18.96 -6.89
CA ALA A 310 -2.70 19.13 -6.85
C ALA A 310 -3.13 20.46 -7.52
N GLU A 311 -2.43 21.57 -7.25
CA GLU A 311 -2.66 22.86 -7.89
C GLU A 311 -2.36 22.79 -9.39
N GLY A 312 -1.26 22.11 -9.77
CA GLY A 312 -0.92 21.91 -11.18
C GLY A 312 -1.98 21.14 -11.96
N LEU A 313 -2.47 20.03 -11.39
CA LEU A 313 -3.55 19.22 -11.97
C LEU A 313 -4.87 19.99 -12.07
N THR A 314 -5.25 20.71 -11.01
CA THR A 314 -6.45 21.56 -11.02
C THR A 314 -6.37 22.64 -12.10
N ALA A 315 -5.22 23.33 -12.23
CA ALA A 315 -4.98 24.35 -13.24
C ALA A 315 -4.94 23.77 -14.67
N ALA A 316 -4.63 22.49 -14.83
CA ALA A 316 -4.71 21.75 -16.08
C ALA A 316 -6.14 21.25 -16.42
N GLY A 317 -7.12 21.50 -15.55
CA GLY A 317 -8.52 21.16 -15.79
C GLY A 317 -8.98 19.80 -15.27
N PHE A 318 -8.14 19.05 -14.54
CA PHE A 318 -8.57 17.82 -13.87
C PHE A 318 -9.49 18.10 -12.68
N GLU A 319 -10.45 17.23 -12.44
CA GLU A 319 -11.10 17.18 -11.12
C GLU A 319 -10.19 16.40 -10.17
N VAL A 320 -9.71 17.07 -9.13
CA VAL A 320 -8.70 16.53 -8.21
C VAL A 320 -9.35 16.07 -6.90
N PHE A 321 -9.23 14.79 -6.58
CA PHE A 321 -9.59 14.29 -5.24
C PHE A 321 -8.37 14.45 -4.34
N ARG A 322 -8.40 15.48 -3.45
CA ARG A 322 -7.28 15.74 -2.54
C ARG A 322 -7.11 14.60 -1.54
N PRO A 323 -5.95 13.92 -1.52
CA PRO A 323 -5.75 12.80 -0.62
C PRO A 323 -5.53 13.28 0.82
N ALA A 324 -6.23 12.66 1.76
CA ALA A 324 -5.97 12.84 3.19
C ALA A 324 -4.79 11.99 3.69
N GLY A 325 -4.32 11.05 2.88
CA GLY A 325 -3.16 10.22 3.19
C GLY A 325 -2.45 9.69 1.93
N THR A 326 -1.41 8.91 2.12
CA THR A 326 -0.51 8.35 1.09
C THR A 326 0.34 9.41 0.37
N TYR A 327 0.86 9.10 -0.79
CA TYR A 327 1.53 10.06 -1.69
C TYR A 327 0.98 9.98 -3.13
N PHE A 328 -0.31 9.62 -3.24
CA PHE A 328 -1.00 9.54 -4.53
C PHE A 328 -2.16 10.53 -4.59
N ILE A 329 -2.38 11.10 -5.77
CA ILE A 329 -3.55 11.87 -6.12
C ILE A 329 -4.33 11.09 -7.17
N THR A 330 -5.59 10.81 -6.91
CA THR A 330 -6.55 10.36 -7.93
C THR A 330 -7.26 11.56 -8.51
N THR A 331 -7.42 11.56 -9.84
CA THR A 331 -8.15 12.61 -10.59
C THR A 331 -9.22 12.00 -11.46
N ASP A 332 -10.24 12.79 -11.76
CA ASP A 332 -11.22 12.50 -12.80
C ASP A 332 -10.87 13.28 -14.07
N ILE A 333 -10.84 12.59 -15.22
CA ILE A 333 -10.50 13.16 -16.52
C ILE A 333 -11.72 13.60 -17.34
N ARG A 334 -12.93 13.38 -16.85
CA ARG A 334 -14.16 13.76 -17.55
C ARG A 334 -14.27 15.26 -17.82
N PRO A 335 -13.83 16.18 -16.92
CA PRO A 335 -13.78 17.62 -17.23
C PRO A 335 -12.89 17.97 -18.42
N LEU A 336 -11.92 17.11 -18.78
CA LEU A 336 -11.06 17.25 -19.98
C LEU A 336 -11.73 16.71 -21.26
N GLY A 337 -12.97 16.21 -21.19
CA GLY A 337 -13.65 15.55 -22.28
C GLY A 337 -13.24 14.08 -22.51
N GLU A 338 -12.44 13.52 -21.63
CA GLU A 338 -11.92 12.15 -21.71
C GLU A 338 -12.75 11.20 -20.81
N LYS A 339 -12.79 9.91 -21.17
CA LYS A 339 -13.57 8.91 -20.42
C LYS A 339 -12.80 7.61 -20.17
N ASP A 340 -11.72 7.39 -20.91
CA ASP A 340 -10.91 6.16 -20.87
C ASP A 340 -9.53 6.49 -20.34
N GLY A 341 -9.29 6.17 -19.06
CA GLY A 341 -8.01 6.37 -18.40
C GLY A 341 -6.85 5.60 -19.02
N PHE A 342 -7.10 4.43 -19.65
CA PHE A 342 -6.05 3.70 -20.38
C PHE A 342 -5.61 4.46 -21.63
N ALA A 343 -6.56 4.87 -22.46
CA ALA A 343 -6.27 5.65 -23.66
C ALA A 343 -5.60 6.97 -23.30
N PHE A 344 -6.12 7.65 -22.27
CA PHE A 344 -5.56 8.90 -21.77
C PHE A 344 -4.12 8.74 -21.26
N CYS A 345 -3.82 7.75 -20.40
CA CYS A 345 -2.49 7.55 -19.84
C CYS A 345 -1.46 7.15 -20.93
N ARG A 346 -1.88 6.43 -21.98
CA ARG A 346 -0.99 6.10 -23.11
C ARG A 346 -0.69 7.31 -23.99
N ALA A 347 -1.63 8.24 -24.13
CA ALA A 347 -1.44 9.47 -24.92
C ALA A 347 -0.73 10.59 -24.14
N LEU A 348 -0.78 10.55 -22.79
CA LEU A 348 -0.26 11.60 -21.93
C LEU A 348 1.24 11.91 -22.13
N PRO A 349 2.13 10.93 -22.38
CA PRO A 349 3.54 11.18 -22.69
C PRO A 349 3.76 12.07 -23.92
N GLU A 350 3.00 11.86 -24.99
CA GLU A 350 3.11 12.69 -26.21
C GLU A 350 2.45 14.07 -25.98
N ARG A 351 1.37 14.14 -25.24
CA ARG A 351 0.60 15.38 -25.00
C ARG A 351 1.29 16.31 -24.01
N ALA A 352 1.86 15.75 -22.94
CA ALA A 352 2.41 16.53 -21.83
C ALA A 352 3.81 16.08 -21.35
N GLY A 353 4.39 15.01 -21.91
CA GLY A 353 5.66 14.49 -21.40
C GLY A 353 5.61 14.00 -19.95
N VAL A 354 4.45 13.48 -19.51
CA VAL A 354 4.19 12.95 -18.16
C VAL A 354 3.55 11.57 -18.26
N VAL A 355 3.88 10.68 -17.33
CA VAL A 355 3.28 9.35 -17.22
C VAL A 355 2.48 9.24 -15.92
N ALA A 356 1.28 8.69 -16.00
CA ALA A 356 0.37 8.41 -14.89
C ALA A 356 -0.15 6.96 -14.97
N ILE A 357 -0.96 6.52 -14.01
CA ILE A 357 -1.57 5.18 -13.97
C ILE A 357 -3.08 5.28 -14.11
N PRO A 358 -3.70 4.53 -15.06
CA PRO A 358 -5.15 4.43 -15.15
C PRO A 358 -5.71 3.65 -13.95
N ASN A 359 -6.64 4.23 -13.20
CA ASN A 359 -7.19 3.57 -11.99
C ASN A 359 -8.03 2.34 -12.30
N ALA A 360 -8.54 2.18 -13.52
CA ALA A 360 -9.30 1.00 -13.92
C ALA A 360 -8.57 -0.34 -13.68
N VAL A 361 -7.23 -0.32 -13.56
CA VAL A 361 -6.44 -1.53 -13.21
C VAL A 361 -6.63 -2.00 -11.77
N PHE A 362 -7.14 -1.13 -10.90
CA PHE A 362 -7.35 -1.39 -9.47
C PHE A 362 -8.80 -1.77 -9.16
N TYR A 363 -9.65 -1.95 -10.19
CA TYR A 363 -11.05 -2.30 -10.06
C TYR A 363 -11.35 -3.66 -10.70
N ASP A 364 -12.23 -4.43 -10.09
CA ASP A 364 -12.82 -5.61 -10.72
C ASP A 364 -13.77 -5.20 -11.83
N ASP A 365 -14.65 -4.21 -11.54
CA ASP A 365 -15.41 -3.51 -12.57
C ASP A 365 -14.58 -2.36 -13.13
N ARG A 366 -13.88 -2.62 -14.22
CA ARG A 366 -13.02 -1.64 -14.88
C ARG A 366 -13.76 -0.39 -15.37
N GLU A 367 -15.05 -0.49 -15.64
CA GLU A 367 -15.90 0.63 -16.05
C GLU A 367 -16.03 1.65 -14.90
N ALA A 368 -16.15 1.18 -13.67
CA ALA A 368 -16.21 2.05 -12.49
C ALA A 368 -14.93 2.88 -12.30
N GLY A 369 -13.79 2.31 -12.66
CA GLY A 369 -12.48 2.99 -12.58
C GLY A 369 -12.07 3.74 -13.85
N ALA A 370 -12.81 3.61 -14.95
CA ALA A 370 -12.41 4.09 -16.28
C ALA A 370 -12.05 5.60 -16.32
N PRO A 371 -12.80 6.52 -15.69
CA PRO A 371 -12.49 7.94 -15.77
C PRO A 371 -11.41 8.42 -14.80
N PHE A 372 -10.85 7.53 -13.97
CA PHE A 372 -9.91 7.95 -12.95
C PHE A 372 -8.46 7.64 -13.31
N VAL A 373 -7.58 8.57 -12.97
CA VAL A 373 -6.13 8.49 -13.20
C VAL A 373 -5.39 8.85 -11.92
N ARG A 374 -4.35 8.06 -11.58
CA ARG A 374 -3.53 8.27 -10.40
C ARG A 374 -2.17 8.85 -10.75
N PHE A 375 -1.78 9.88 -10.00
CA PHE A 375 -0.46 10.50 -10.02
C PHE A 375 0.23 10.32 -8.67
N ALA A 376 1.55 10.12 -8.67
CA ALA A 376 2.37 10.05 -7.46
C ALA A 376 3.11 11.38 -7.23
N PHE A 377 3.03 11.92 -6.02
CA PHE A 377 3.73 13.16 -5.65
C PHE A 377 4.96 12.94 -4.75
N CYS A 378 5.44 11.71 -4.65
CA CYS A 378 6.67 11.37 -3.92
C CYS A 378 7.96 11.70 -4.69
N LYS A 379 7.95 12.73 -5.53
CA LYS A 379 9.09 13.19 -6.32
C LYS A 379 9.62 14.51 -5.77
N ARG A 380 10.82 14.91 -6.20
CA ARG A 380 11.36 16.23 -5.85
C ARG A 380 10.44 17.35 -6.31
N GLU A 381 10.47 18.47 -5.59
CA GLU A 381 9.59 19.62 -5.85
C GLU A 381 9.84 20.25 -7.24
N ASP A 382 11.10 20.28 -7.70
CA ASP A 382 11.46 20.75 -9.04
C ASP A 382 10.82 19.86 -10.15
N VAL A 383 10.87 18.54 -9.97
CA VAL A 383 10.25 17.57 -10.88
C VAL A 383 8.72 17.71 -10.90
N LEU A 384 8.11 17.90 -9.75
CA LEU A 384 6.65 18.09 -9.65
C LEU A 384 6.21 19.42 -10.26
N SER A 385 6.97 20.49 -10.03
CA SER A 385 6.72 21.81 -10.63
C SER A 385 6.79 21.76 -12.14
N GLU A 386 7.83 21.11 -12.69
CA GLU A 386 7.95 20.90 -14.12
C GLU A 386 6.80 20.07 -14.71
N ALA A 387 6.43 18.97 -14.03
CA ALA A 387 5.29 18.15 -14.46
C ALA A 387 3.99 18.94 -14.45
N ALA A 388 3.75 19.75 -13.42
CA ALA A 388 2.59 20.62 -13.30
C ALA A 388 2.53 21.66 -14.44
N GLU A 389 3.67 22.24 -14.82
CA GLU A 389 3.75 23.17 -15.96
C GLU A 389 3.46 22.48 -17.29
N ARG A 390 4.02 21.28 -17.49
CA ARG A 390 3.78 20.50 -18.71
C ARG A 390 2.29 20.13 -18.85
N LEU A 391 1.65 19.68 -17.77
CA LEU A 391 0.22 19.34 -17.75
C LEU A 391 -0.67 20.56 -18.05
N ARG A 392 -0.32 21.75 -17.59
CA ARG A 392 -1.07 22.99 -17.89
C ARG A 392 -1.03 23.42 -19.36
N ARG A 393 -0.05 22.93 -20.12
CA ARG A 393 0.11 23.25 -21.57
C ARG A 393 -0.60 22.22 -22.47
N MET A 394 -1.17 21.17 -21.89
CA MET A 394 -1.92 20.13 -22.60
C MET A 394 -3.27 20.64 -23.15
#